data_7112049489794c483c4a36575590e449
#
_entry.id   7112049489794c483c4a36575590e449
#
_cell.length_a   1.000
_cell.length_b   1.000
_cell.length_c   1.000
_cell.angle_alpha   90.00
_cell.angle_beta   90.00
_cell.angle_gamma   90.00
#
_symmetry.space_group_name_H-M   'P 1'
#
loop_
_entity.id
_entity.type
_entity.pdbx_description
1 polymer ?
#
loop_
_entity_poly.entity_id
_entity_poly.type
_entity_poly.pdbx_seq_one_letter_code
_entity_poly.pdbx_strand_id
1 'polypeptide(L)'
;MENYTKYKLKSNDELTSVLEGKDNLFVIACNKCFKEFETVDEPDCDEFLTFAAQQGKTVTGSAKFDFLCNKMHTEKKLQDLLPEGTENVVVISCGLGIQTVADLAGKPVVAASNTLNYRGHHGMALTKKSCDACAQCYLNVTGGVCPIVDCSKSLVNGQCGGAKNGKCEVDPNKDCAWEKIYQRLAKQGRLEEFLNQPVQVRDFSKVNFKVINDYVKAAREDRLNGYYGGVHPSERKEFSEQIALKKFPD
;
A
#
# COMPACT_ATOMS: atom_id res chain seq x y z
N MET A 1 -15.15 12.54 10.36
CA MET A 1 -13.70 12.26 10.44
C MET A 1 -13.40 11.01 9.65
N GLU A 2 -12.53 11.11 8.64
CA GLU A 2 -12.19 9.94 7.81
C GLU A 2 -11.18 9.06 8.57
N ASN A 3 -11.66 8.04 9.27
CA ASN A 3 -10.82 7.13 10.07
C ASN A 3 -10.41 5.86 9.31
N TYR A 4 -10.49 5.87 7.96
CA TYR A 4 -10.33 4.68 7.14
C TYR A 4 -9.08 4.74 6.26
N THR A 5 -8.59 3.57 5.88
CA THR A 5 -7.59 3.44 4.83
C THR A 5 -8.16 4.00 3.53
N LYS A 6 -7.53 5.05 3.00
CA LYS A 6 -7.95 5.72 1.78
C LYS A 6 -6.91 5.51 0.68
N TYR A 7 -7.37 5.08 -0.47
CA TYR A 7 -6.59 5.01 -1.69
C TYR A 7 -7.45 5.49 -2.86
N LYS A 8 -6.81 5.97 -3.91
CA LYS A 8 -7.49 6.39 -5.14
C LYS A 8 -6.80 5.81 -6.35
N LEU A 9 -7.52 5.68 -7.44
CA LEU A 9 -6.92 5.36 -8.73
C LEU A 9 -5.83 6.37 -9.07
N LYS A 10 -4.81 5.90 -9.75
CA LYS A 10 -3.83 6.76 -10.38
C LYS A 10 -4.50 7.62 -11.44
N SER A 11 -3.89 8.74 -11.80
CA SER A 11 -4.35 9.55 -12.93
C SER A 11 -4.30 8.73 -14.22
N ASN A 12 -5.09 9.14 -15.23
CA ASN A 12 -5.10 8.46 -16.52
C ASN A 12 -3.71 8.43 -17.17
N ASP A 13 -2.92 9.48 -17.01
CA ASP A 13 -1.54 9.52 -17.50
C ASP A 13 -0.65 8.50 -16.78
N GLU A 14 -0.76 8.40 -15.46
CA GLU A 14 -0.05 7.38 -14.67
C GLU A 14 -0.50 5.97 -15.07
N LEU A 15 -1.82 5.75 -15.25
CA LEU A 15 -2.37 4.45 -15.66
C LEU A 15 -1.89 4.07 -17.06
N THR A 16 -1.92 5.00 -18.02
CA THR A 16 -1.40 4.78 -19.37
C THR A 16 0.06 4.37 -19.32
N SER A 17 0.89 5.09 -18.57
CA SER A 17 2.31 4.80 -18.44
C SER A 17 2.59 3.42 -17.82
N VAL A 18 1.90 3.07 -16.73
CA VAL A 18 2.14 1.77 -16.05
C VAL A 18 1.56 0.57 -16.80
N LEU A 19 0.63 0.81 -17.75
CA LEU A 19 0.04 -0.23 -18.61
C LEU A 19 0.69 -0.32 -19.97
N GLU A 20 1.68 0.51 -20.27
CA GLU A 20 2.42 0.44 -21.52
C GLU A 20 3.05 -0.95 -21.70
N GLY A 21 2.87 -1.55 -22.87
CA GLY A 21 3.37 -2.88 -23.17
C GLY A 21 2.74 -4.03 -22.38
N LYS A 22 1.67 -3.78 -21.62
CA LYS A 22 0.97 -4.81 -20.84
C LYS A 22 -0.42 -5.06 -21.41
N ASP A 23 -0.77 -6.34 -21.49
CA ASP A 23 -2.08 -6.81 -21.94
C ASP A 23 -2.53 -8.04 -21.13
N ASN A 24 -3.65 -8.66 -21.49
CA ASN A 24 -4.20 -9.83 -20.80
C ASN A 24 -4.30 -9.62 -19.29
N LEU A 25 -4.99 -8.54 -18.91
CA LEU A 25 -5.08 -8.04 -17.57
C LEU A 25 -6.15 -8.78 -16.76
N PHE A 26 -5.82 -9.24 -15.56
CA PHE A 26 -6.81 -9.62 -14.57
C PHE A 26 -6.91 -8.54 -13.48
N VAL A 27 -8.10 -7.99 -13.25
CA VAL A 27 -8.30 -6.85 -12.36
C VAL A 27 -8.79 -7.30 -11.00
N ILE A 28 -8.09 -6.94 -9.94
CA ILE A 28 -8.50 -7.24 -8.56
C ILE A 28 -8.68 -5.93 -7.79
N ALA A 29 -9.86 -5.72 -7.24
CA ALA A 29 -10.15 -4.59 -6.37
C ALA A 29 -10.36 -5.05 -4.92
N CYS A 30 -9.81 -4.29 -3.97
CA CYS A 30 -10.07 -4.47 -2.56
C CYS A 30 -11.37 -3.78 -2.18
N ASN A 31 -12.27 -4.51 -1.54
CA ASN A 31 -13.55 -3.98 -1.06
C ASN A 31 -13.43 -3.29 0.32
N LYS A 32 -12.18 -3.00 0.73
CA LYS A 32 -11.76 -2.32 1.97
C LYS A 32 -11.87 -3.12 3.28
N CYS A 33 -11.37 -2.49 4.36
CA CYS A 33 -11.23 -3.16 5.66
C CYS A 33 -12.52 -3.15 6.47
N PHE A 34 -13.35 -2.11 6.36
CA PHE A 34 -14.57 -1.91 7.13
C PHE A 34 -15.65 -1.26 6.27
N LYS A 35 -16.22 -2.05 5.39
CA LYS A 35 -17.21 -1.64 4.40
C LYS A 35 -18.46 -1.01 5.03
N GLU A 36 -18.82 -1.48 6.22
CA GLU A 36 -20.05 -1.05 6.90
C GLU A 36 -20.01 0.39 7.39
N PHE A 37 -18.81 0.97 7.50
CA PHE A 37 -18.61 2.31 8.02
C PHE A 37 -18.28 3.35 6.95
N GLU A 38 -18.22 2.97 5.68
CA GLU A 38 -17.88 3.87 4.60
C GLU A 38 -19.07 4.18 3.69
N THR A 39 -19.34 5.47 3.57
CA THR A 39 -20.26 6.05 2.58
C THR A 39 -19.52 6.80 1.47
N VAL A 40 -18.21 6.59 1.33
CA VAL A 40 -17.35 7.44 0.48
C VAL A 40 -17.04 6.74 -0.84
N ASP A 41 -16.98 7.56 -1.92
CA ASP A 41 -16.61 7.20 -3.29
C ASP A 41 -15.39 6.28 -3.33
N GLU A 42 -15.63 5.01 -3.59
CA GLU A 42 -14.60 4.02 -3.76
C GLU A 42 -14.04 4.14 -5.17
N PRO A 43 -12.70 4.02 -5.36
CA PRO A 43 -12.19 3.78 -6.70
C PRO A 43 -12.84 2.52 -7.21
N ASP A 44 -13.73 2.69 -8.17
CA ASP A 44 -14.53 1.60 -8.65
C ASP A 44 -13.70 0.75 -9.62
N CYS A 45 -13.84 -0.55 -9.48
CA CYS A 45 -13.34 -1.47 -10.49
C CYS A 45 -13.84 -1.09 -11.88
N ASP A 46 -15.08 -0.62 -11.98
CA ASP A 46 -15.74 -0.23 -13.21
C ASP A 46 -15.11 0.99 -13.87
N GLU A 47 -14.63 1.97 -13.08
CA GLU A 47 -13.86 3.11 -13.61
C GLU A 47 -12.59 2.64 -14.30
N PHE A 48 -11.83 1.74 -13.65
CA PHE A 48 -10.64 1.17 -14.25
C PHE A 48 -10.95 0.30 -15.48
N LEU A 49 -11.98 -0.52 -15.43
CA LEU A 49 -12.40 -1.37 -16.57
C LEU A 49 -12.79 -0.52 -17.78
N THR A 50 -13.51 0.58 -17.55
CA THR A 50 -13.85 1.54 -18.60
C THR A 50 -12.58 2.17 -19.20
N PHE A 51 -11.65 2.59 -18.36
CA PHE A 51 -10.35 3.13 -18.80
C PHE A 51 -9.56 2.09 -19.61
N ALA A 52 -9.45 0.86 -19.12
CA ALA A 52 -8.71 -0.21 -19.80
C ALA A 52 -9.29 -0.51 -21.20
N ALA A 53 -10.63 -0.54 -21.31
CA ALA A 53 -11.31 -0.71 -22.60
C ALA A 53 -11.01 0.46 -23.57
N GLN A 54 -11.01 1.70 -23.09
CA GLN A 54 -10.65 2.87 -23.89
C GLN A 54 -9.20 2.84 -24.39
N GLN A 55 -8.29 2.20 -23.62
CA GLN A 55 -6.89 1.98 -23.99
C GLN A 55 -6.70 0.73 -24.85
N GLY A 56 -7.76 0.04 -25.26
CA GLY A 56 -7.71 -1.18 -26.09
C GLY A 56 -7.06 -2.38 -25.38
N LYS A 57 -7.08 -2.41 -24.04
CA LYS A 57 -6.51 -3.50 -23.26
C LYS A 57 -7.46 -4.68 -23.14
N THR A 58 -6.93 -5.89 -23.25
CA THR A 58 -7.67 -7.13 -23.02
C THR A 58 -7.77 -7.39 -21.53
N VAL A 59 -9.01 -7.49 -21.00
CA VAL A 59 -9.25 -7.87 -19.61
C VAL A 59 -9.73 -9.32 -19.59
N THR A 60 -8.96 -10.20 -18.94
CA THR A 60 -9.26 -11.64 -18.83
C THR A 60 -10.30 -11.94 -17.77
N GLY A 61 -10.56 -10.99 -16.89
CA GLY A 61 -11.57 -11.08 -15.84
C GLY A 61 -11.35 -10.06 -14.74
N SER A 62 -12.29 -9.96 -13.81
CA SER A 62 -12.19 -9.09 -12.65
C SER A 62 -12.77 -9.74 -11.40
N ALA A 63 -12.24 -9.35 -10.24
CA ALA A 63 -12.72 -9.78 -8.95
C ALA A 63 -12.65 -8.66 -7.92
N LYS A 64 -13.62 -8.61 -7.01
CA LYS A 64 -13.66 -7.67 -5.90
C LYS A 64 -13.92 -8.45 -4.62
N PHE A 65 -13.03 -8.32 -3.62
CA PHE A 65 -13.20 -8.99 -2.33
C PHE A 65 -12.47 -8.23 -1.21
N ASP A 66 -12.87 -8.49 0.02
CA ASP A 66 -12.37 -7.80 1.20
C ASP A 66 -10.97 -8.27 1.58
N PHE A 67 -10.23 -7.41 2.28
CA PHE A 67 -8.97 -7.75 2.94
C PHE A 67 -7.90 -8.38 2.04
N LEU A 68 -7.63 -7.78 0.88
CA LEU A 68 -6.53 -8.21 -0.01
C LEU A 68 -5.17 -8.33 0.72
N CYS A 69 -5.01 -7.66 1.85
CA CYS A 69 -3.82 -7.78 2.71
C CYS A 69 -3.81 -9.06 3.56
N ASN A 70 -4.91 -9.82 3.65
CA ASN A 70 -4.93 -11.11 4.33
C ASN A 70 -4.35 -12.18 3.40
N LYS A 71 -3.12 -12.63 3.72
CA LYS A 71 -2.36 -13.55 2.88
C LYS A 71 -3.12 -14.84 2.56
N MET A 72 -3.66 -15.51 3.57
CA MET A 72 -4.33 -16.81 3.39
C MET A 72 -5.60 -16.69 2.55
N HIS A 73 -6.39 -15.66 2.82
CA HIS A 73 -7.62 -15.40 2.06
C HIS A 73 -7.32 -15.07 0.60
N THR A 74 -6.36 -14.18 0.37
CA THR A 74 -5.96 -13.74 -0.97
C THR A 74 -5.33 -14.87 -1.78
N GLU A 75 -4.48 -15.71 -1.17
CA GLU A 75 -3.87 -16.87 -1.82
C GLU A 75 -4.93 -17.83 -2.36
N LYS A 76 -5.91 -18.19 -1.53
CA LYS A 76 -7.01 -19.04 -1.95
C LYS A 76 -7.83 -18.42 -3.09
N LYS A 77 -8.18 -17.13 -2.96
CA LYS A 77 -8.94 -16.42 -4.00
C LYS A 77 -8.20 -16.33 -5.33
N LEU A 78 -6.88 -16.11 -5.31
CA LEU A 78 -6.08 -16.09 -6.53
C LEU A 78 -6.04 -17.45 -7.22
N GLN A 79 -5.91 -18.55 -6.46
CA GLN A 79 -5.94 -19.90 -6.99
C GLN A 79 -7.27 -20.22 -7.69
N ASP A 80 -8.39 -19.74 -7.11
CA ASP A 80 -9.72 -20.03 -7.60
C ASP A 80 -10.14 -19.13 -8.80
N LEU A 81 -9.63 -17.91 -8.87
CA LEU A 81 -10.18 -16.88 -9.74
C LEU A 81 -9.26 -16.43 -10.88
N LEU A 82 -7.94 -16.68 -10.78
CA LEU A 82 -6.98 -16.18 -11.76
C LEU A 82 -7.00 -17.05 -13.04
N PRO A 83 -7.46 -16.52 -14.21
CA PRO A 83 -7.53 -17.28 -15.45
C PRO A 83 -6.14 -17.64 -16.00
N GLU A 84 -6.03 -18.76 -16.70
CA GLU A 84 -4.78 -19.21 -17.29
C GLU A 84 -4.17 -18.20 -18.27
N GLY A 85 -4.94 -17.52 -19.08
CA GLY A 85 -4.47 -16.54 -20.06
C GLY A 85 -3.98 -15.21 -19.49
N THR A 86 -3.99 -15.04 -18.16
CA THR A 86 -3.58 -13.78 -17.52
C THR A 86 -2.07 -13.60 -17.59
N GLU A 87 -1.63 -12.45 -18.07
CA GLU A 87 -0.20 -12.06 -18.09
C GLU A 87 0.14 -11.09 -16.95
N ASN A 88 -0.76 -10.16 -16.65
CA ASN A 88 -0.56 -9.13 -15.65
C ASN A 88 -1.78 -9.05 -14.70
N VAL A 89 -1.52 -8.87 -13.41
CA VAL A 89 -2.57 -8.66 -12.40
C VAL A 89 -2.60 -7.20 -11.99
N VAL A 90 -3.69 -6.53 -12.31
CA VAL A 90 -3.94 -5.13 -11.92
C VAL A 90 -4.59 -5.10 -10.56
N VAL A 91 -4.04 -4.34 -9.62
CA VAL A 91 -4.54 -4.30 -8.25
C VAL A 91 -4.96 -2.88 -7.87
N ILE A 92 -6.23 -2.75 -7.50
CA ILE A 92 -6.83 -1.53 -6.98
C ILE A 92 -7.01 -1.72 -5.47
N SER A 93 -6.05 -1.22 -4.69
CA SER A 93 -6.00 -1.42 -3.23
C SER A 93 -5.04 -0.44 -2.57
N CYS A 94 -5.03 -0.43 -1.23
CA CYS A 94 -3.91 0.17 -0.51
C CYS A 94 -2.62 -0.64 -0.72
N GLY A 95 -1.47 -0.02 -0.42
CA GLY A 95 -0.15 -0.63 -0.64
C GLY A 95 0.07 -1.98 0.03
N LEU A 96 -0.66 -2.30 1.10
CA LEU A 96 -0.62 -3.63 1.72
C LEU A 96 -1.23 -4.70 0.84
N GLY A 97 -2.44 -4.44 0.32
CA GLY A 97 -3.10 -5.39 -0.58
C GLY A 97 -2.29 -5.61 -1.85
N ILE A 98 -1.76 -4.53 -2.44
CA ILE A 98 -0.91 -4.60 -3.64
C ILE A 98 0.33 -5.48 -3.38
N GLN A 99 1.06 -5.25 -2.29
CA GLN A 99 2.24 -6.04 -1.94
C GLN A 99 1.90 -7.51 -1.68
N THR A 100 0.77 -7.77 -1.03
CA THR A 100 0.32 -9.14 -0.76
C THR A 100 0.00 -9.89 -2.05
N VAL A 101 -0.75 -9.27 -2.97
CA VAL A 101 -1.03 -9.87 -4.29
C VAL A 101 0.28 -10.06 -5.08
N ALA A 102 1.21 -9.11 -5.04
CA ALA A 102 2.50 -9.22 -5.72
C ALA A 102 3.36 -10.40 -5.21
N ASP A 103 3.23 -10.76 -3.95
CA ASP A 103 3.93 -11.93 -3.39
C ASP A 103 3.27 -13.26 -3.78
N LEU A 104 1.97 -13.27 -4.10
CA LEU A 104 1.17 -14.48 -4.25
C LEU A 104 0.78 -14.80 -5.70
N ALA A 105 0.63 -13.79 -6.55
CA ALA A 105 0.04 -13.97 -7.89
C ALA A 105 0.91 -14.77 -8.87
N GLY A 106 2.23 -14.91 -8.60
CA GLY A 106 3.16 -15.55 -9.54
C GLY A 106 3.29 -14.83 -10.89
N LYS A 107 2.64 -13.70 -11.06
CA LYS A 107 2.57 -12.85 -12.26
C LYS A 107 3.02 -11.43 -11.92
N PRO A 108 3.47 -10.63 -12.91
CA PRO A 108 3.69 -9.20 -12.71
C PRO A 108 2.43 -8.51 -12.20
N VAL A 109 2.59 -7.65 -11.18
CA VAL A 109 1.50 -6.91 -10.58
C VAL A 109 1.62 -5.43 -10.93
N VAL A 110 0.50 -4.85 -11.38
CA VAL A 110 0.34 -3.43 -11.65
C VAL A 110 -0.44 -2.79 -10.50
N ALA A 111 0.19 -1.86 -9.80
CA ALA A 111 -0.46 -1.04 -8.79
C ALA A 111 -1.26 0.07 -9.50
N ALA A 112 -2.57 -0.06 -9.58
CA ALA A 112 -3.44 0.93 -10.23
C ALA A 112 -3.88 2.06 -9.30
N SER A 113 -3.50 2.04 -8.02
CA SER A 113 -3.90 3.03 -7.03
C SER A 113 -2.73 3.54 -6.19
N ASN A 114 -2.91 4.73 -5.64
CA ASN A 114 -2.02 5.38 -4.67
C ASN A 114 -2.69 5.43 -3.30
N THR A 115 -1.98 5.01 -2.25
CA THR A 115 -2.49 5.06 -0.86
C THR A 115 -2.30 6.47 -0.31
N LEU A 116 -3.38 7.09 0.10
CA LEU A 116 -3.43 8.46 0.64
C LEU A 116 -3.45 8.50 2.16
N ASN A 117 -4.04 7.48 2.77
CA ASN A 117 -4.17 7.37 4.22
C ASN A 117 -4.26 5.89 4.60
N TYR A 118 -3.64 5.55 5.73
CA TYR A 118 -3.55 4.17 6.22
C TYR A 118 -4.15 4.00 7.63
N ARG A 119 -5.11 4.81 8.00
CA ARG A 119 -5.63 4.89 9.38
C ARG A 119 -6.59 3.78 9.77
N GLY A 120 -7.37 3.28 8.85
CA GLY A 120 -8.38 2.24 9.11
C GLY A 120 -7.85 0.83 9.24
N HIS A 121 -6.52 0.65 9.27
CA HIS A 121 -5.94 -0.67 9.44
C HIS A 121 -5.85 -1.02 10.93
N HIS A 122 -6.81 -1.76 11.42
CA HIS A 122 -6.88 -2.17 12.83
C HIS A 122 -6.16 -3.52 13.11
N GLY A 123 -5.05 -3.78 12.45
CA GLY A 123 -4.22 -4.97 12.73
C GLY A 123 -4.83 -6.30 12.31
N MET A 124 -5.92 -6.31 11.54
CA MET A 124 -6.55 -7.54 11.04
C MET A 124 -5.79 -8.17 9.86
N ALA A 125 -4.78 -7.49 9.32
CA ALA A 125 -3.95 -8.04 8.27
C ALA A 125 -2.95 -9.03 8.85
N LEU A 126 -3.11 -10.29 8.53
CA LEU A 126 -2.13 -11.33 8.78
C LEU A 126 -0.98 -11.22 7.76
N THR A 127 -0.30 -10.08 7.75
CA THR A 127 0.81 -9.78 6.84
C THR A 127 1.94 -9.10 7.59
N LYS A 128 3.18 -9.34 7.15
CA LYS A 128 4.37 -8.61 7.59
C LYS A 128 4.63 -7.34 6.75
N LYS A 129 3.72 -7.03 5.83
CA LYS A 129 3.84 -5.85 4.96
C LYS A 129 3.45 -4.58 5.71
N SER A 130 3.97 -3.46 5.25
CA SER A 130 3.62 -2.14 5.74
C SER A 130 3.45 -1.16 4.57
N CYS A 131 2.82 -0.02 4.83
CA CYS A 131 2.65 1.04 3.84
C CYS A 131 2.75 2.40 4.55
N ASP A 132 3.52 3.31 3.97
CA ASP A 132 3.75 4.65 4.52
C ASP A 132 2.74 5.69 4.00
N ALA A 133 1.73 5.27 3.25
CA ALA A 133 0.72 6.15 2.63
C ALA A 133 1.35 7.38 1.93
N CYS A 134 2.43 7.15 1.21
CA CYS A 134 3.22 8.21 0.58
C CYS A 134 2.56 8.87 -0.64
N ALA A 135 1.36 8.43 -1.02
CA ALA A 135 0.57 8.90 -2.16
C ALA A 135 1.29 8.85 -3.53
N GLN A 136 2.44 8.17 -3.56
CA GLN A 136 3.27 7.95 -4.75
C GLN A 136 3.78 6.49 -4.72
N CYS A 137 2.96 5.58 -5.26
CA CYS A 137 3.25 4.15 -5.14
C CYS A 137 4.40 3.72 -6.07
N TYR A 138 5.49 3.22 -5.50
CA TYR A 138 6.67 2.73 -6.22
C TYR A 138 6.57 1.26 -6.63
N LEU A 139 5.53 0.55 -6.26
CA LEU A 139 5.43 -0.90 -6.46
C LEU A 139 5.49 -1.32 -7.93
N ASN A 140 5.06 -0.44 -8.85
CA ASN A 140 5.17 -0.70 -10.30
C ASN A 140 6.63 -0.81 -10.77
N VAL A 141 7.51 0.04 -10.27
CA VAL A 141 8.93 0.08 -10.68
C VAL A 141 9.80 -0.91 -9.91
N THR A 142 9.31 -1.44 -8.79
CA THR A 142 10.06 -2.32 -7.89
C THR A 142 9.53 -3.77 -7.85
N GLY A 143 8.67 -4.13 -8.82
CA GLY A 143 8.11 -5.48 -8.88
C GLY A 143 7.26 -5.88 -7.68
N GLY A 144 6.63 -4.91 -6.99
CA GLY A 144 5.74 -5.16 -5.85
C GLY A 144 6.43 -5.21 -4.48
N VAL A 145 7.71 -4.86 -4.37
CA VAL A 145 8.43 -4.68 -3.09
C VAL A 145 8.52 -3.20 -2.76
N CYS A 146 8.04 -2.76 -1.61
CA CYS A 146 8.01 -1.34 -1.27
C CYS A 146 9.38 -0.84 -0.79
N PRO A 147 10.07 0.05 -1.53
CA PRO A 147 11.38 0.54 -1.12
C PRO A 147 11.30 1.51 0.08
N ILE A 148 10.15 2.14 0.29
CA ILE A 148 9.97 3.13 1.37
C ILE A 148 9.99 2.45 2.74
N VAL A 149 9.26 1.35 2.91
CA VAL A 149 9.10 0.66 4.21
C VAL A 149 10.02 -0.54 4.36
N ASP A 150 10.39 -1.20 3.26
CA ASP A 150 11.26 -2.38 3.31
C ASP A 150 12.75 -2.01 3.35
N CYS A 151 13.17 -0.89 2.74
CA CYS A 151 14.53 -0.38 2.88
C CYS A 151 14.65 0.47 4.16
N SER A 152 15.60 0.16 5.04
CA SER A 152 15.82 0.91 6.28
C SER A 152 16.22 2.37 6.06
N LYS A 153 16.69 2.70 4.85
CA LYS A 153 17.02 4.07 4.42
C LYS A 153 15.98 4.69 3.51
N SER A 154 14.88 3.98 3.20
CA SER A 154 13.81 4.43 2.29
C SER A 154 14.32 4.92 0.92
N LEU A 155 15.38 4.32 0.41
CA LEU A 155 15.95 4.67 -0.89
C LEU A 155 15.04 4.20 -2.03
N VAL A 156 14.82 5.05 -3.04
CA VAL A 156 13.89 4.78 -4.15
C VAL A 156 14.57 4.52 -5.50
N ASN A 157 15.88 4.74 -5.61
CA ASN A 157 16.64 4.64 -6.86
C ASN A 157 17.73 3.58 -6.87
N GLY A 158 17.67 2.60 -5.98
CA GLY A 158 18.68 1.54 -5.90
C GLY A 158 19.25 1.36 -4.51
N GLN A 159 20.09 0.35 -4.38
CA GLN A 159 20.70 0.00 -3.10
C GLN A 159 21.80 1.00 -2.68
N CYS A 160 22.03 1.08 -1.36
CA CYS A 160 23.08 1.93 -0.79
C CYS A 160 24.52 1.38 -0.95
N GLY A 161 24.69 0.17 -1.45
CA GLY A 161 25.98 -0.51 -1.56
C GLY A 161 26.50 -1.16 -0.28
N GLY A 162 25.80 -1.01 0.86
CA GLY A 162 26.24 -1.54 2.15
C GLY A 162 25.70 -2.92 2.49
N ALA A 163 24.85 -3.52 1.65
CA ALA A 163 24.33 -4.85 1.87
C ALA A 163 25.43 -5.90 1.83
N LYS A 164 25.39 -6.88 2.75
CA LYS A 164 26.32 -8.01 2.80
C LYS A 164 25.53 -9.31 2.90
N ASN A 165 25.80 -10.26 1.99
CA ASN A 165 25.15 -11.59 1.97
C ASN A 165 23.60 -11.50 2.02
N GLY A 166 23.01 -10.56 1.28
CA GLY A 166 21.55 -10.37 1.25
C GLY A 166 20.99 -9.60 2.44
N LYS A 167 21.82 -9.18 3.39
CA LYS A 167 21.39 -8.50 4.62
C LYS A 167 21.63 -6.99 4.56
N CYS A 168 20.75 -6.25 5.23
CA CYS A 168 20.80 -4.80 5.32
C CYS A 168 21.98 -4.35 6.19
N GLU A 169 22.72 -3.32 5.78
CA GLU A 169 23.82 -2.77 6.60
C GLU A 169 23.35 -2.10 7.90
N VAL A 170 22.08 -1.63 7.93
CA VAL A 170 21.50 -0.97 9.12
C VAL A 170 21.03 -2.01 10.14
N ASP A 171 20.51 -3.15 9.65
CA ASP A 171 20.03 -4.25 10.50
C ASP A 171 20.42 -5.59 9.87
N PRO A 172 21.42 -6.30 10.43
CA PRO A 172 21.90 -7.57 9.90
C PRO A 172 20.87 -8.71 9.98
N ASN A 173 19.80 -8.56 10.74
CA ASN A 173 18.71 -9.54 10.79
C ASN A 173 17.68 -9.31 9.67
N LYS A 174 17.68 -8.13 9.05
CA LYS A 174 16.77 -7.73 7.99
C LYS A 174 17.38 -8.02 6.62
N ASP A 175 16.59 -8.60 5.72
CA ASP A 175 17.03 -8.75 4.33
C ASP A 175 17.09 -7.39 3.63
N CYS A 176 18.03 -7.23 2.69
CA CYS A 176 18.12 -6.05 1.88
C CYS A 176 16.91 -5.95 0.93
N ALA A 177 16.12 -4.88 1.05
CA ALA A 177 14.95 -4.67 0.18
C ALA A 177 15.35 -4.55 -1.29
N TRP A 178 16.46 -3.89 -1.59
CA TRP A 178 16.91 -3.69 -2.96
C TRP A 178 17.44 -4.97 -3.62
N GLU A 179 18.07 -5.85 -2.88
CA GLU A 179 18.42 -7.17 -3.43
C GLU A 179 17.16 -7.99 -3.76
N LYS A 180 16.13 -7.93 -2.90
CA LYS A 180 14.82 -8.55 -3.20
C LYS A 180 14.17 -7.93 -4.43
N ILE A 181 14.24 -6.61 -4.59
CA ILE A 181 13.72 -5.90 -5.77
C ILE A 181 14.42 -6.38 -7.03
N TYR A 182 15.75 -6.41 -7.07
CA TYR A 182 16.52 -6.87 -8.22
C TYR A 182 16.22 -8.32 -8.57
N GLN A 183 16.18 -9.19 -7.59
CA GLN A 183 15.83 -10.61 -7.80
C GLN A 183 14.40 -10.76 -8.37
N ARG A 184 13.44 -9.97 -7.87
CA ARG A 184 12.06 -9.98 -8.35
C ARG A 184 11.96 -9.48 -9.79
N LEU A 185 12.59 -8.36 -10.09
CA LEU A 185 12.61 -7.78 -11.42
C LEU A 185 13.32 -8.70 -12.44
N ALA A 186 14.42 -9.34 -12.04
CA ALA A 186 15.11 -10.31 -12.87
C ALA A 186 14.21 -11.52 -13.20
N LYS A 187 13.49 -12.07 -12.21
CA LYS A 187 12.52 -13.15 -12.45
C LYS A 187 11.36 -12.75 -13.37
N GLN A 188 11.01 -11.47 -13.38
CA GLN A 188 9.96 -10.92 -14.25
C GLN A 188 10.47 -10.46 -15.60
N GLY A 189 11.78 -10.57 -15.88
CA GLY A 189 12.40 -10.07 -17.12
C GLY A 189 12.41 -8.54 -17.22
N ARG A 190 12.25 -7.81 -16.12
CA ARG A 190 12.03 -6.34 -16.05
C ARG A 190 13.23 -5.57 -15.49
N LEU A 191 14.38 -6.21 -15.33
CA LEU A 191 15.55 -5.55 -14.75
C LEU A 191 16.07 -4.41 -15.64
N GLU A 192 16.12 -4.62 -16.96
CA GLU A 192 16.50 -3.59 -17.93
C GLU A 192 15.53 -2.40 -17.95
N GLU A 193 14.22 -2.67 -17.82
CA GLU A 193 13.20 -1.63 -17.69
C GLU A 193 13.52 -0.73 -16.47
N PHE A 194 13.86 -1.33 -15.35
CA PHE A 194 14.23 -0.59 -14.15
C PHE A 194 15.52 0.23 -14.32
N LEU A 195 16.55 -0.35 -14.92
CA LEU A 195 17.86 0.32 -15.11
C LEU A 195 17.77 1.53 -16.03
N ASN A 196 16.84 1.51 -16.98
CA ASN A 196 16.63 2.58 -17.97
C ASN A 196 15.60 3.63 -17.52
N GLN A 197 15.00 3.48 -16.34
CA GLN A 197 14.02 4.43 -15.83
C GLN A 197 14.67 5.76 -15.40
N PRO A 198 13.94 6.87 -15.54
CA PRO A 198 14.38 8.14 -14.98
C PRO A 198 14.47 8.07 -13.45
N VAL A 199 15.34 8.89 -12.88
CA VAL A 199 15.50 9.00 -11.43
C VAL A 199 14.15 9.32 -10.78
N GLN A 200 13.77 8.50 -9.81
CA GLN A 200 12.55 8.70 -9.04
C GLN A 200 12.77 9.77 -7.97
N VAL A 201 11.92 10.78 -7.94
CA VAL A 201 11.95 11.84 -6.93
C VAL A 201 10.74 11.69 -6.02
N ARG A 202 10.96 11.69 -4.71
CA ARG A 202 9.86 11.72 -3.74
C ARG A 202 9.23 13.10 -3.73
N ASP A 203 7.96 13.15 -4.06
CA ASP A 203 7.15 14.37 -3.99
C ASP A 203 6.39 14.42 -2.65
N PHE A 204 6.97 15.05 -1.67
CA PHE A 204 6.37 15.19 -0.35
C PHE A 204 5.12 16.07 -0.34
N SER A 205 4.85 16.86 -1.40
CA SER A 205 3.61 17.64 -1.50
C SER A 205 2.37 16.75 -1.65
N LYS A 206 2.55 15.51 -2.13
CA LYS A 206 1.48 14.50 -2.24
C LYS A 206 1.07 13.92 -0.89
N VAL A 207 1.92 14.01 0.12
CA VAL A 207 1.63 13.54 1.49
C VAL A 207 0.65 14.52 2.14
N ASN A 208 -0.52 14.05 2.50
CA ASN A 208 -1.55 14.91 3.07
C ASN A 208 -1.30 15.18 4.56
N PHE A 209 -0.36 16.08 4.86
CA PHE A 209 -0.04 16.48 6.24
C PHE A 209 -1.23 17.11 6.99
N LYS A 210 -2.18 17.74 6.30
CA LYS A 210 -3.39 18.25 6.94
C LYS A 210 -4.20 17.11 7.57
N VAL A 211 -4.36 16.01 6.84
CA VAL A 211 -5.04 14.81 7.38
C VAL A 211 -4.29 14.24 8.57
N ILE A 212 -2.95 14.26 8.56
CA ILE A 212 -2.13 13.83 9.70
C ILE A 212 -2.34 14.75 10.90
N ASN A 213 -2.30 16.06 10.68
CA ASN A 213 -2.48 17.06 11.73
C ASN A 213 -3.89 17.02 12.32
N ASP A 214 -4.92 16.90 11.48
CA ASP A 214 -6.31 16.78 11.93
C ASP A 214 -6.51 15.51 12.76
N TYR A 215 -5.84 14.41 12.41
CA TYR A 215 -5.86 13.19 13.22
C TYR A 215 -5.15 13.33 14.55
N VAL A 216 -3.95 13.91 14.55
CA VAL A 216 -3.22 14.15 15.81
C VAL A 216 -4.04 15.04 16.72
N LYS A 217 -4.71 16.05 16.17
CA LYS A 217 -5.62 16.92 16.90
C LYS A 217 -6.82 16.13 17.45
N ALA A 218 -7.51 15.38 16.59
CA ALA A 218 -8.64 14.56 16.99
C ALA A 218 -8.25 13.47 18.00
N ALA A 219 -7.11 12.79 17.80
CA ALA A 219 -6.62 11.80 18.76
C ALA A 219 -6.23 12.42 20.10
N ARG A 220 -5.77 13.67 20.14
CA ARG A 220 -5.56 14.42 21.37
C ARG A 220 -6.88 14.79 22.03
N GLU A 221 -7.85 15.26 21.28
CA GLU A 221 -9.20 15.58 21.77
C GLU A 221 -9.90 14.32 22.30
N ASP A 222 -9.81 13.19 21.57
CA ASP A 222 -10.35 11.90 22.01
C ASP A 222 -9.66 11.36 23.26
N ARG A 223 -8.36 11.54 23.41
CA ARG A 223 -7.62 11.22 24.65
C ARG A 223 -8.05 12.11 25.80
N LEU A 224 -8.19 13.41 25.56
CA LEU A 224 -8.68 14.36 26.56
C LEU A 224 -10.13 14.06 26.95
N ASN A 225 -10.94 13.56 26.02
CA ASN A 225 -12.32 13.14 26.23
C ASN A 225 -12.45 11.69 26.73
N GLY A 226 -11.34 10.95 26.88
CA GLY A 226 -11.29 9.61 27.44
C GLY A 226 -11.88 8.50 26.56
N TYR A 227 -11.91 8.70 25.25
CA TYR A 227 -12.46 7.70 24.31
C TYR A 227 -11.48 6.53 24.03
N TYR A 228 -10.19 6.73 24.25
CA TYR A 228 -9.18 5.68 24.11
C TYR A 228 -8.79 5.09 25.48
N GLY A 229 -9.10 3.80 25.66
CA GLY A 229 -8.61 3.03 26.79
C GLY A 229 -9.66 2.42 27.73
N GLY A 230 -10.94 2.51 27.42
CA GLY A 230 -11.99 1.87 28.23
C GLY A 230 -12.16 2.49 29.66
N VAL A 231 -11.60 3.67 29.86
CA VAL A 231 -11.71 4.38 31.16
C VAL A 231 -13.07 5.06 31.24
N HIS A 232 -13.83 4.72 32.28
CA HIS A 232 -15.14 5.28 32.51
C HIS A 232 -15.08 6.82 32.67
N PRO A 233 -16.10 7.57 32.19
CA PRO A 233 -16.11 9.05 32.27
C PRO A 233 -15.83 9.62 33.66
N SER A 234 -16.17 8.91 34.75
CA SER A 234 -15.89 9.32 36.12
C SER A 234 -14.43 9.23 36.52
N GLU A 235 -13.64 8.37 35.85
CA GLU A 235 -12.20 8.18 36.12
C GLU A 235 -11.32 9.14 35.29
N ARG A 236 -11.93 9.88 34.36
CA ARG A 236 -11.23 10.78 33.43
C ARG A 236 -10.55 11.95 34.10
N LYS A 237 -11.11 12.46 35.17
CA LYS A 237 -10.56 13.60 35.90
C LYS A 237 -9.23 13.26 36.57
N GLU A 238 -9.17 12.11 37.24
CA GLU A 238 -7.93 11.65 37.89
C GLU A 238 -6.83 11.33 36.85
N PHE A 239 -7.20 10.74 35.69
CA PHE A 239 -6.23 10.40 34.68
C PHE A 239 -5.68 11.64 33.97
N SER A 240 -6.49 12.67 33.73
CA SER A 240 -6.04 13.93 33.11
C SER A 240 -5.15 14.74 34.05
N GLU A 241 -5.43 14.71 35.34
CA GLU A 241 -4.61 15.35 36.41
C GLU A 241 -3.26 14.63 36.55
N GLN A 242 -3.25 13.29 36.53
CA GLN A 242 -2.01 12.50 36.55
C GLN A 242 -1.11 12.69 35.34
N ILE A 243 -1.68 12.90 34.17
CA ILE A 243 -0.90 13.20 32.94
C ILE A 243 -0.39 14.64 32.95
N ALA A 244 -1.19 15.58 33.44
CA ALA A 244 -0.78 16.99 33.56
C ALA A 244 0.38 17.18 34.56
N LEU A 245 0.47 16.28 35.59
CA LEU A 245 1.55 16.30 36.57
C LEU A 245 2.87 15.63 36.12
N LYS A 246 2.83 14.80 35.05
CA LYS A 246 4.04 14.28 34.42
C LYS A 246 4.60 15.34 33.46
N LYS A 247 5.40 16.26 34.00
CA LYS A 247 6.29 17.08 33.17
C LYS A 247 7.27 16.14 32.48
N PHE A 248 7.21 16.07 31.14
CA PHE A 248 8.28 15.46 30.39
C PHE A 248 9.52 16.34 30.59
N PRO A 249 10.69 15.78 30.92
CA PRO A 249 11.92 16.57 30.92
C PRO A 249 12.17 17.11 29.53
N ASP A 250 12.58 18.38 29.46
CA ASP A 250 13.02 19.09 28.25
C ASP A 250 14.22 18.40 27.61
#